data_36737d1c6b2788b154bc87a39b5234cf
#
_entry.id   36737d1c6b2788b154bc87a39b5234cf
#
_cell.length_a   1.000
_cell.length_b   1.000
_cell.length_c   1.000
_cell.angle_alpha   90.00
_cell.angle_beta   90.00
_cell.angle_gamma   90.00
#
_symmetry.space_group_name_H-M   'P 1'
#
loop_
_entity.id
_entity.type
_entity.pdbx_description
1 polymer ?
#
loop_
_entity_poly.entity_id
_entity_poly.type
_entity_poly.pdbx_seq_one_letter_code
_entity_poly.pdbx_strand_id
1 'polypeptide(L)'
;MMALAVASIERRLGKELRFLAAKNGELGIRAAERERPEAIVADEVASRAGAFALARHLRDANEPYRGAIVILLERKHDAWLAEWSGADAWFVKPVDPFELADRVLELVTDKETA
;
A
#
# COMPACT_ATOMS: atom_id res chain seq x y z
N MET A 1 5.51 13.33 3.28
CA MET A 1 4.13 12.80 3.24
C MET A 1 4.01 11.48 4.00
N MET A 2 4.81 10.49 3.69
CA MET A 2 4.73 9.18 4.39
C MET A 2 5.01 9.27 5.88
N ALA A 3 5.99 10.09 6.30
CA ALA A 3 6.29 10.25 7.72
C ALA A 3 5.08 10.77 8.51
N LEU A 4 4.32 11.71 7.93
CA LEU A 4 3.12 12.24 8.57
C LEU A 4 2.00 11.20 8.63
N ALA A 5 1.84 10.41 7.57
CA ALA A 5 0.83 9.35 7.56
C ALA A 5 1.16 8.27 8.60
N VAL A 6 2.43 7.84 8.67
CA VAL A 6 2.87 6.85 9.67
C VAL A 6 2.66 7.38 11.08
N ALA A 7 3.06 8.63 11.36
CA ALA A 7 2.87 9.23 12.68
C ALA A 7 1.39 9.31 13.07
N SER A 8 0.52 9.62 12.11
CA SER A 8 -0.92 9.66 12.36
C SER A 8 -1.47 8.29 12.73
N ILE A 9 -1.03 7.24 12.03
CA ILE A 9 -1.45 5.87 12.32
C ILE A 9 -0.94 5.45 13.69
N GLU A 10 0.34 5.73 14.00
CA GLU A 10 0.93 5.38 15.29
C GLU A 10 0.17 6.01 16.45
N ARG A 11 -0.21 7.28 16.31
CA ARG A 11 -0.98 7.96 17.35
C ARG A 11 -2.32 7.28 17.61
N ARG A 12 -3.00 6.85 16.55
CA ARG A 12 -4.31 6.21 16.69
C ARG A 12 -4.23 4.81 17.26
N LEU A 13 -3.18 4.06 16.90
CA LEU A 13 -2.98 2.71 17.41
C LEU A 13 -2.36 2.70 18.80
N GLY A 14 -1.73 3.81 19.23
CA GLY A 14 -1.04 3.89 20.51
C GLY A 14 0.22 3.04 20.58
N LYS A 15 0.82 2.75 19.44
CA LYS A 15 2.07 1.96 19.35
C LYS A 15 2.87 2.38 18.12
N GLU A 16 4.16 2.08 18.14
CA GLU A 16 5.02 2.28 16.98
C GLU A 16 4.72 1.27 15.89
N LEU A 17 4.85 1.73 14.65
CA LEU A 17 4.75 0.88 13.48
C LEU A 17 6.14 0.48 13.01
N ARG A 18 6.28 -0.76 12.58
CA ARG A 18 7.47 -1.17 11.88
C ARG A 18 7.31 -0.77 10.42
N PHE A 19 8.05 0.26 10.03
CA PHE A 19 7.99 0.81 8.67
C PHE A 19 9.16 0.28 7.85
N LEU A 20 8.84 -0.36 6.72
CA LEU A 20 9.81 -0.89 5.80
C LEU A 20 9.69 -0.16 4.47
N ALA A 21 10.82 0.25 3.91
CA ALA A 21 10.85 0.92 2.61
C ALA A 21 11.60 0.06 1.60
N ALA A 22 11.13 0.03 0.35
CA ALA A 22 11.79 -0.66 -0.73
C ALA A 22 12.05 0.34 -1.87
N LYS A 23 13.21 0.23 -2.51
CA LYS A 23 13.64 1.17 -3.53
C LYS A 23 12.96 0.96 -4.89
N ASN A 24 12.46 -0.23 -5.14
CA ASN A 24 11.79 -0.54 -6.40
C ASN A 24 10.79 -1.67 -6.20
N GLY A 25 10.04 -1.96 -7.26
CA GLY A 25 8.97 -2.97 -7.19
C GLY A 25 9.47 -4.37 -6.87
N GLU A 26 10.60 -4.77 -7.42
CA GLU A 26 11.17 -6.11 -7.18
C GLU A 26 11.54 -6.28 -5.70
N LEU A 27 12.24 -5.31 -5.12
CA LEU A 27 12.58 -5.34 -3.70
C LEU A 27 11.35 -5.24 -2.82
N GLY A 28 10.34 -4.51 -3.27
CA GLY A 28 9.06 -4.41 -2.59
C GLY A 28 8.34 -5.75 -2.52
N ILE A 29 8.32 -6.49 -3.63
CA ILE A 29 7.73 -7.83 -3.68
C ILE A 29 8.43 -8.76 -2.70
N ARG A 30 9.76 -8.78 -2.73
CA ARG A 30 10.55 -9.62 -1.81
C ARG A 30 10.30 -9.27 -0.34
N ALA A 31 10.26 -7.97 -0.04
CA ALA A 31 9.99 -7.52 1.33
C ALA A 31 8.58 -7.93 1.77
N ALA A 32 7.59 -7.76 0.91
CA ALA A 32 6.22 -8.14 1.21
C ALA A 32 6.06 -9.63 1.45
N GLU A 33 6.72 -10.45 0.64
CA GLU A 33 6.66 -11.90 0.77
C GLU A 33 7.35 -12.39 2.05
N ARG A 34 8.47 -11.76 2.40
CA ARG A 34 9.22 -12.12 3.60
C ARG A 34 8.55 -11.64 4.88
N GLU A 35 8.11 -10.40 4.91
CA GLU A 35 7.63 -9.74 6.12
C GLU A 35 6.12 -9.81 6.31
N ARG A 36 5.37 -10.05 5.25
CA ARG A 36 3.90 -10.11 5.30
C ARG A 36 3.30 -8.92 6.07
N PRO A 37 3.56 -7.69 5.63
CA PRO A 37 3.07 -6.51 6.35
C PRO A 37 1.54 -6.44 6.33
N GLU A 38 0.98 -5.69 7.26
CA GLU A 38 -0.47 -5.51 7.34
C GLU A 38 -0.99 -4.61 6.21
N ALA A 39 -0.13 -3.71 5.72
CA ALA A 39 -0.48 -2.83 4.60
C ALA A 39 0.74 -2.51 3.75
N ILE A 40 0.50 -2.31 2.48
CA ILE A 40 1.50 -1.86 1.52
C ILE A 40 0.99 -0.58 0.88
N VAL A 41 1.84 0.44 0.85
CA VAL A 41 1.57 1.67 0.10
C VAL A 41 2.60 1.73 -1.02
N ALA A 42 2.14 1.63 -2.25
CA ALA A 42 3.01 1.61 -3.42
C ALA A 42 2.84 2.89 -4.24
N ASP A 43 3.94 3.55 -4.55
CA ASP A 43 3.96 4.76 -5.35
C ASP A 43 4.19 4.38 -6.82
N GLU A 44 3.28 4.78 -7.69
CA GLU A 44 3.36 4.48 -9.12
C GLU A 44 4.71 4.88 -9.74
N VAL A 45 5.22 6.05 -9.37
CA VAL A 45 6.48 6.56 -9.95
C VAL A 45 7.71 5.91 -9.35
N ALA A 46 7.70 5.66 -8.06
CA ALA A 46 8.87 5.11 -7.38
C ALA A 46 9.11 3.64 -7.68
N SER A 47 8.09 2.94 -8.17
CA SER A 47 8.17 1.50 -8.46
C SER A 47 8.55 1.26 -9.90
N ARG A 48 9.78 0.90 -10.19
CA ARG A 48 10.25 0.67 -11.56
C ARG A 48 9.50 -0.43 -12.29
N ALA A 49 9.14 -1.47 -11.59
CA ALA A 49 8.33 -2.54 -12.17
C ALA A 49 6.85 -2.19 -12.19
N GLY A 50 6.52 -1.01 -11.66
CA GLY A 50 5.15 -0.53 -11.57
C GLY A 50 4.44 -1.04 -10.31
N ALA A 51 3.78 -0.10 -9.62
CA ALA A 51 2.97 -0.44 -8.44
C ALA A 51 1.86 -1.43 -8.81
N PHE A 52 1.33 -1.33 -10.03
CA PHE A 52 0.27 -2.22 -10.52
C PHE A 52 0.76 -3.65 -10.68
N ALA A 53 1.95 -3.82 -11.24
CA ALA A 53 2.55 -5.15 -11.42
C ALA A 53 2.88 -5.78 -10.06
N LEU A 54 3.37 -4.98 -9.12
CA LEU A 54 3.66 -5.45 -7.76
C LEU A 54 2.38 -5.96 -7.10
N ALA A 55 1.31 -5.17 -7.13
CA ALA A 55 0.05 -5.55 -6.52
C ALA A 55 -0.51 -6.83 -7.17
N ARG A 56 -0.50 -6.88 -8.50
CA ARG A 56 -1.00 -8.04 -9.23
C ARG A 56 -0.20 -9.30 -8.91
N HIS A 57 1.11 -9.19 -8.88
CA HIS A 57 1.99 -10.31 -8.52
C HIS A 57 1.64 -10.87 -7.13
N LEU A 58 1.48 -9.98 -6.16
CA LEU A 58 1.18 -10.40 -4.78
C LEU A 58 -0.21 -11.02 -4.66
N ARG A 59 -1.19 -10.53 -5.40
CA ARG A 59 -2.55 -11.09 -5.37
C ARG A 59 -2.64 -12.43 -6.09
N ASP A 60 -1.85 -12.63 -7.14
CA ASP A 60 -1.90 -13.85 -7.96
C ASP A 60 -0.94 -14.94 -7.48
N ALA A 61 -0.15 -14.71 -6.47
CA ALA A 61 0.80 -15.68 -5.94
C ALA A 61 0.09 -16.94 -5.42
N ASN A 62 0.80 -18.07 -5.33
CA ASN A 62 0.26 -19.31 -4.78
C ASN A 62 -0.26 -19.12 -3.35
N GLU A 63 0.46 -18.30 -2.57
CA GLU A 63 -0.01 -17.83 -1.28
C GLU A 63 -0.29 -16.34 -1.43
N PRO A 64 -1.49 -15.94 -1.85
CA PRO A 64 -1.79 -14.54 -2.11
C PRO A 64 -1.58 -13.66 -0.89
N TYR A 65 -1.01 -12.49 -1.13
CA TYR A 65 -0.95 -11.47 -0.08
C TYR A 65 -2.38 -10.99 0.21
N ARG A 66 -2.80 -11.06 1.46
CA ARG A 66 -4.17 -10.72 1.87
C ARG A 66 -4.26 -9.40 2.62
N GLY A 67 -3.15 -8.72 2.84
CA GLY A 67 -3.14 -7.42 3.49
C GLY A 67 -3.65 -6.31 2.59
N ALA A 68 -3.72 -5.10 3.13
CA ALA A 68 -4.17 -3.94 2.39
C ALA A 68 -3.11 -3.47 1.39
N ILE A 69 -3.53 -3.12 0.18
CA ILE A 69 -2.68 -2.49 -0.82
C ILE A 69 -3.31 -1.19 -1.25
N VAL A 70 -2.56 -0.10 -1.10
CA VAL A 70 -2.95 1.23 -1.54
C VAL A 70 -1.93 1.73 -2.54
N ILE A 71 -2.39 2.26 -3.68
CA ILE A 71 -1.51 2.79 -4.71
C ILE A 71 -1.63 4.31 -4.80
N LEU A 72 -0.49 4.99 -4.87
CA LEU A 72 -0.43 6.43 -5.07
C LEU A 72 -0.22 6.69 -6.56
N LEU A 73 -1.22 7.28 -7.20
CA LEU A 73 -1.25 7.49 -8.64
C LEU A 73 -0.71 8.86 -9.04
N GLU A 74 -0.01 8.92 -10.18
CA GLU A 74 0.35 10.19 -10.79
C GLU A 74 -0.84 10.84 -11.47
N ARG A 75 -1.70 10.04 -12.09
CA ARG A 75 -2.81 10.52 -12.89
C ARG A 75 -4.10 9.80 -12.59
N LYS A 76 -5.17 10.58 -12.56
CA LYS A 76 -6.52 10.07 -12.29
C LYS A 76 -6.94 8.96 -13.25
N HIS A 77 -6.58 9.06 -14.51
CA HIS A 77 -7.01 8.07 -15.49
C HIS A 77 -6.33 6.71 -15.39
N ASP A 78 -5.34 6.58 -14.49
CA ASP A 78 -4.70 5.31 -14.19
C ASP A 78 -5.45 4.51 -13.11
N ALA A 79 -6.55 5.04 -12.61
CA ALA A 79 -7.34 4.36 -11.56
C ALA A 79 -7.81 2.96 -11.97
N TRP A 80 -8.12 2.76 -13.25
CA TRP A 80 -8.53 1.44 -13.74
C TRP A 80 -7.42 0.40 -13.61
N LEU A 81 -6.15 0.83 -13.74
CA LEU A 81 -5.00 -0.07 -13.52
C LEU A 81 -4.88 -0.46 -12.05
N ALA A 82 -5.12 0.49 -11.14
CA ALA A 82 -5.11 0.21 -9.71
C ALA A 82 -6.20 -0.83 -9.37
N GLU A 83 -7.37 -0.66 -9.92
CA GLU A 83 -8.46 -1.60 -9.71
C GLU A 83 -8.12 -2.98 -10.27
N TRP A 84 -7.64 -3.02 -11.51
CA TRP A 84 -7.22 -4.28 -12.16
C TRP A 84 -6.13 -5.00 -11.35
N SER A 85 -5.22 -4.26 -10.74
CA SER A 85 -4.09 -4.85 -10.01
C SER A 85 -4.48 -5.55 -8.72
N GLY A 86 -5.71 -5.35 -8.25
CA GLY A 86 -6.17 -5.90 -6.98
C GLY A 86 -5.88 -5.02 -5.78
N ALA A 87 -5.54 -3.75 -6.01
CA ALA A 87 -5.39 -2.79 -4.93
C ALA A 87 -6.75 -2.51 -4.27
N ASP A 88 -6.72 -2.29 -2.96
CA ASP A 88 -7.95 -1.99 -2.21
C ASP A 88 -8.37 -0.53 -2.34
N ALA A 89 -7.39 0.36 -2.54
CA ALA A 89 -7.66 1.79 -2.66
C ALA A 89 -6.53 2.47 -3.42
N TRP A 90 -6.80 3.68 -3.89
CA TRP A 90 -5.79 4.50 -4.55
C TRP A 90 -6.06 5.96 -4.28
N PHE A 91 -5.00 6.78 -4.36
CA PHE A 91 -5.07 8.22 -4.23
C PHE A 91 -4.31 8.85 -5.39
N VAL A 92 -4.83 9.94 -5.91
CA VAL A 92 -4.14 10.72 -6.94
C VAL A 92 -3.31 11.81 -6.27
N LYS A 93 -2.04 11.90 -6.62
CA LYS A 93 -1.17 12.93 -6.04
C LYS A 93 -1.60 14.35 -6.43
N PRO A 94 -1.44 15.34 -5.56
CA PRO A 94 -0.85 15.26 -4.22
C PRO A 94 -1.79 14.59 -3.22
N VAL A 95 -1.22 13.81 -2.30
CA VAL A 95 -1.98 13.01 -1.35
C VAL A 95 -1.94 13.65 0.03
N ASP A 96 -3.10 13.81 0.64
CA ASP A 96 -3.18 14.24 2.04
C ASP A 96 -2.76 13.07 2.95
N PRO A 97 -1.71 13.25 3.76
CA PRO A 97 -1.22 12.16 4.60
C PRO A 97 -2.23 11.67 5.64
N PHE A 98 -3.13 12.53 6.07
CA PHE A 98 -4.14 12.15 7.05
C PHE A 98 -5.26 11.34 6.42
N GLU A 99 -5.64 11.67 5.19
CA GLU A 99 -6.60 10.87 4.44
C GLU A 99 -6.02 9.49 4.11
N LEU A 100 -4.75 9.44 3.75
CA LEU A 100 -4.05 8.18 3.53
C LEU A 100 -4.06 7.33 4.79
N ALA A 101 -3.72 7.94 5.94
CA ALA A 101 -3.73 7.24 7.22
C ALA A 101 -5.11 6.70 7.57
N ASP A 102 -6.16 7.50 7.37
CA ASP A 102 -7.54 7.08 7.61
C ASP A 102 -7.89 5.83 6.80
N ARG A 103 -7.55 5.86 5.53
CA ARG A 103 -7.90 4.76 4.63
C ARG A 103 -7.11 3.49 4.94
N VAL A 104 -5.82 3.63 5.24
CA VAL A 104 -4.99 2.48 5.62
C VAL A 104 -5.53 1.82 6.88
N LEU A 105 -5.85 2.60 7.91
CA LEU A 105 -6.41 2.07 9.16
C LEU A 105 -7.74 1.36 8.92
N GLU A 106 -8.61 1.96 8.14
CA GLU A 106 -9.89 1.38 7.79
C GLU A 106 -9.72 0.02 7.10
N LEU A 107 -8.82 -0.05 6.11
CA LEU A 107 -8.57 -1.28 5.37
C LEU A 107 -7.96 -2.36 6.24
N VAL A 108 -7.00 -2.00 7.08
CA VAL A 108 -6.35 -2.96 7.99
C VAL A 108 -7.37 -3.53 8.97
N THR A 109 -8.22 -2.67 9.52
CA THR A 109 -9.29 -3.09 10.44
C THR A 109 -10.27 -4.03 9.76
N ASP A 110 -10.71 -3.69 8.55
CA ASP A 110 -11.65 -4.52 7.78
C ASP A 110 -11.06 -5.90 7.49
N LYS A 111 -9.79 -5.96 7.15
CA LYS A 111 -9.13 -7.24 6.84
C LYS A 111 -8.92 -8.10 8.08
N GLU A 112 -8.74 -7.50 9.24
CA GLU A 112 -8.61 -8.24 10.49
C GLU A 112 -9.93 -8.90 10.90
N THR A 113 -11.05 -8.33 10.50
CA THR A 113 -12.38 -8.85 10.84
C THR A 113 -12.97 -9.77 9.78
N ALA A 114 -12.29 -9.89 8.65
CA ALA A 114 -12.78 -10.70 7.53
C ALA A 114 -12.56 -12.20 7.76
#